data_155ae46d1d52c9a518f7d29ce1190957
#
_entry.id   155ae46d1d52c9a518f7d29ce1190957
#
_cell.length_a   1.000
_cell.length_b   1.000
_cell.length_c   1.000
_cell.angle_alpha   90.00
_cell.angle_beta   90.00
_cell.angle_gamma   90.00
#
_symmetry.space_group_name_H-M   'P 1'
#
loop_
_entity.id
_entity.type
_entity.pdbx_description
1 polymer ?
#
loop_
_entity_poly.entity_id
_entity_poly.type
_entity_poly.pdbx_seq_one_letter_code
_entity_poly.pdbx_strand_id
1 'polypeptide(L)'
;MRSLCTGILMKTIADIQLRPITADDNPHIARVIRDVSAEFGLTADKGYTVADPNLDQLYELYSAGHSAYWIVEHQGKVMGGGGIAPLACSAPDICELQKMYFLPGIRGLGVARELALLAMAHARQRGFRRCYLETTGSLTRAIKLYESLGFARIDHALGCTGHGDCEFRMLKTL
;
A
#
# COMPACT_ATOMS: atom_id res chain seq x y z
N MET A 1 28.72 21.40 -12.74
CA MET A 1 27.82 20.74 -11.77
C MET A 1 26.61 20.19 -12.52
N ARG A 2 26.57 18.89 -12.76
CA ARG A 2 25.44 18.23 -13.42
C ARG A 2 24.48 17.73 -12.35
N SER A 3 23.30 18.32 -12.33
CA SER A 3 22.18 17.89 -11.48
C SER A 3 21.80 16.45 -11.85
N LEU A 4 21.98 15.53 -10.92
CA LEU A 4 21.45 14.17 -11.00
C LEU A 4 19.94 14.24 -10.69
N CYS A 5 19.13 14.49 -11.69
CA CYS A 5 17.72 14.15 -11.63
C CYS A 5 17.62 12.63 -11.49
N THR A 6 17.31 12.17 -10.30
CA THR A 6 16.96 10.77 -10.04
C THR A 6 15.65 10.49 -10.79
N GLY A 7 15.78 9.96 -12.01
CA GLY A 7 14.63 9.53 -12.80
C GLY A 7 13.90 8.42 -12.06
N ILE A 8 12.72 8.72 -11.57
CA ILE A 8 11.78 7.70 -11.11
C ILE A 8 11.40 6.90 -12.34
N LEU A 9 11.87 5.66 -12.40
CA LEU A 9 11.60 4.75 -13.50
C LEU A 9 10.09 4.43 -13.47
N MET A 10 9.32 5.09 -14.33
CA MET A 10 7.92 4.75 -14.57
C MET A 10 7.91 3.43 -15.35
N LYS A 11 7.55 2.35 -14.67
CA LYS A 11 7.42 1.04 -15.30
C LYS A 11 6.05 0.94 -15.95
N THR A 12 6.00 0.81 -17.26
CA THR A 12 4.75 0.65 -18.03
C THR A 12 4.46 -0.83 -18.20
N ILE A 13 3.32 -1.30 -17.71
CA ILE A 13 2.77 -2.62 -17.99
C ILE A 13 1.47 -2.37 -18.78
N ALA A 14 1.46 -2.67 -20.08
CA ALA A 14 0.27 -2.58 -20.94
C ALA A 14 -0.60 -1.33 -20.69
N ASP A 15 -0.04 -0.12 -20.86
CA ASP A 15 -0.69 1.18 -20.61
C ASP A 15 -1.07 1.47 -19.15
N ILE A 16 -0.57 0.68 -18.21
CA ILE A 16 -0.71 0.91 -16.78
C ILE A 16 0.54 1.64 -16.27
N GLN A 17 0.33 2.74 -15.57
CA GLN A 17 1.40 3.54 -14.99
C GLN A 17 1.36 3.47 -13.46
N LEU A 18 2.54 3.25 -12.86
CA LEU A 18 2.76 3.44 -11.43
C LEU A 18 3.43 4.80 -11.25
N ARG A 19 2.79 5.71 -10.55
CA ARG A 19 3.31 7.06 -10.29
C ARG A 19 3.07 7.50 -8.84
N PRO A 20 3.87 8.42 -8.29
CA PRO A 20 3.59 9.01 -6.99
C PRO A 20 2.19 9.65 -6.96
N ILE A 21 1.56 9.63 -5.80
CA ILE A 21 0.29 10.31 -5.55
C ILE A 21 0.45 11.83 -5.67
N THR A 22 -0.58 12.49 -6.16
CA THR A 22 -0.74 13.96 -6.14
C THR A 22 -2.00 14.34 -5.35
N ALA A 23 -2.14 15.62 -4.99
CA ALA A 23 -3.32 16.09 -4.26
C ALA A 23 -4.63 15.84 -5.02
N ASP A 24 -4.60 15.93 -6.34
CA ASP A 24 -5.78 15.70 -7.18
C ASP A 24 -6.26 14.23 -7.16
N ASP A 25 -5.41 13.30 -6.73
CA ASP A 25 -5.77 11.89 -6.63
C ASP A 25 -6.61 11.57 -5.39
N ASN A 26 -6.61 12.41 -4.37
CA ASN A 26 -7.29 12.13 -3.11
C ASN A 26 -8.72 11.61 -3.26
N PRO A 27 -9.64 12.29 -3.98
CA PRO A 27 -11.01 11.79 -4.11
C PRO A 27 -11.10 10.51 -4.94
N HIS A 28 -10.20 10.31 -5.88
CA HIS A 28 -10.21 9.16 -6.78
C HIS A 28 -9.74 7.90 -6.08
N ILE A 29 -8.61 7.96 -5.37
CA ILE A 29 -8.11 6.80 -4.64
C ILE A 29 -8.99 6.45 -3.43
N ALA A 30 -9.54 7.44 -2.74
CA ALA A 30 -10.50 7.19 -1.67
C ALA A 30 -11.74 6.43 -2.17
N ARG A 31 -12.24 6.76 -3.36
CA ARG A 31 -13.33 6.03 -4.01
C ARG A 31 -12.92 4.59 -4.31
N VAL A 32 -11.75 4.35 -4.90
CA VAL A 32 -11.24 3.00 -5.17
C VAL A 32 -11.20 2.16 -3.89
N ILE A 33 -10.69 2.72 -2.81
CA ILE A 33 -10.61 2.02 -1.52
C ILE A 33 -12.01 1.66 -1.01
N ARG A 34 -12.97 2.58 -1.10
CA ARG A 34 -14.37 2.32 -0.68
C ARG A 34 -15.04 1.26 -1.55
N ASP A 35 -14.89 1.34 -2.86
CA ASP A 35 -15.50 0.39 -3.80
C ASP A 35 -14.96 -1.03 -3.61
N VAL A 36 -13.63 -1.18 -3.48
CA VAL A 36 -13.00 -2.48 -3.22
C VAL A 36 -13.34 -3.00 -1.83
N SER A 37 -13.38 -2.13 -0.82
CA SER A 37 -13.78 -2.52 0.53
C SER A 37 -15.21 -3.04 0.57
N ALA A 38 -16.13 -2.37 -0.13
CA ALA A 38 -17.53 -2.82 -0.25
C ALA A 38 -17.63 -4.17 -0.95
N GLU A 39 -16.84 -4.39 -2.02
CA GLU A 39 -16.79 -5.68 -2.74
C GLU A 39 -16.44 -6.85 -1.82
N PHE A 40 -15.52 -6.65 -0.89
CA PHE A 40 -15.02 -7.68 0.03
C PHE A 40 -15.69 -7.63 1.43
N GLY A 41 -16.70 -6.79 1.63
CA GLY A 41 -17.40 -6.67 2.92
C GLY A 41 -16.52 -6.09 4.05
N LEU A 42 -15.52 -5.28 3.70
CA LEU A 42 -14.62 -4.63 4.65
C LEU A 42 -15.24 -3.32 5.15
N THR A 43 -16.07 -3.42 6.18
CA THR A 43 -16.88 -2.32 6.69
C THR A 43 -16.15 -1.49 7.76
N ALA A 44 -16.54 -0.23 7.91
CA ALA A 44 -15.90 0.71 8.85
C ALA A 44 -16.07 0.30 10.32
N ASP A 45 -17.19 -0.34 10.68
CA ASP A 45 -17.48 -0.83 12.03
C ASP A 45 -16.52 -1.93 12.50
N LYS A 46 -15.84 -2.59 11.57
CA LYS A 46 -14.81 -3.60 11.83
C LYS A 46 -13.38 -3.06 11.83
N GLY A 47 -13.18 -1.74 11.78
CA GLY A 47 -11.85 -1.14 11.87
C GLY A 47 -10.96 -1.35 10.66
N TYR A 48 -11.53 -1.59 9.47
CA TYR A 48 -10.76 -1.64 8.22
C TYR A 48 -10.41 -0.23 7.70
N THR A 49 -9.59 -0.15 6.68
CA THR A 49 -9.09 1.10 6.07
C THR A 49 -10.17 2.14 5.79
N VAL A 50 -11.40 1.73 5.47
CA VAL A 50 -12.52 2.65 5.24
C VAL A 50 -12.92 3.46 6.48
N ALA A 51 -12.48 3.05 7.68
CA ALA A 51 -12.67 3.79 8.93
C ALA A 51 -11.57 4.82 9.19
N ASP A 52 -10.50 4.84 8.42
CA ASP A 52 -9.38 5.74 8.63
C ASP A 52 -9.82 7.19 8.44
N PRO A 53 -9.59 8.08 9.41
CA PRO A 53 -10.09 9.45 9.36
C PRO A 53 -9.49 10.29 8.22
N ASN A 54 -8.29 9.90 7.75
CA ASN A 54 -7.55 10.60 6.69
C ASN A 54 -7.71 9.94 5.31
N LEU A 55 -8.72 9.11 5.10
CA LEU A 55 -8.91 8.40 3.84
C LEU A 55 -9.05 9.34 2.62
N ASP A 56 -9.64 10.51 2.81
CA ASP A 56 -9.83 11.53 1.75
C ASP A 56 -8.64 12.49 1.64
N GLN A 57 -7.54 12.26 2.38
CA GLN A 57 -6.35 13.11 2.44
C GLN A 57 -5.06 12.29 2.36
N LEU A 58 -5.02 11.29 1.46
CA LEU A 58 -3.87 10.38 1.38
C LEU A 58 -2.61 11.08 0.89
N TYR A 59 -2.73 12.06 0.01
CA TYR A 59 -1.57 12.85 -0.43
C TYR A 59 -0.89 13.52 0.77
N GLU A 60 -1.66 14.19 1.61
CA GLU A 60 -1.15 14.85 2.81
C GLU A 60 -0.57 13.84 3.81
N LEU A 61 -1.28 12.73 4.01
CA LEU A 61 -0.85 11.67 4.92
C LEU A 61 0.51 11.08 4.53
N TYR A 62 0.74 10.85 3.23
CA TYR A 62 1.96 10.22 2.74
C TYR A 62 3.03 11.21 2.26
N SER A 63 2.79 12.52 2.36
CA SER A 63 3.78 13.55 2.03
C SER A 63 4.81 13.79 3.13
N ALA A 64 4.56 13.30 4.34
CA ALA A 64 5.41 13.53 5.50
C ALA A 64 6.38 12.38 5.77
N GLY A 65 7.56 12.72 6.29
CA GLY A 65 8.53 11.76 6.80
C GLY A 65 9.08 10.79 5.75
N HIS A 66 9.13 9.51 6.10
CA HIS A 66 9.63 8.43 5.25
C HIS A 66 8.49 7.65 4.57
N SER A 67 7.32 8.28 4.46
CA SER A 67 6.14 7.72 3.83
C SER A 67 6.12 7.96 2.33
N ALA A 68 5.42 7.12 1.59
CA ALA A 68 5.15 7.30 0.17
C ALA A 68 3.90 6.52 -0.24
N TYR A 69 3.18 7.03 -1.21
CA TYR A 69 2.03 6.36 -1.81
C TYR A 69 2.10 6.43 -3.32
N TRP A 70 1.77 5.36 -3.99
CA TRP A 70 1.75 5.28 -5.45
C TRP A 70 0.35 5.01 -5.95
N ILE A 71 0.04 5.67 -7.04
CA ILE A 71 -1.20 5.50 -7.80
C ILE A 71 -0.94 4.54 -8.96
N VAL A 72 -1.89 3.66 -9.18
CA VAL A 72 -1.98 2.86 -10.40
C VAL A 72 -2.97 3.56 -11.33
N GLU A 73 -2.46 4.08 -12.43
CA GLU A 73 -3.26 4.76 -13.44
C GLU A 73 -3.35 3.92 -14.72
N HIS A 74 -4.54 3.83 -15.30
CA HIS A 74 -4.78 3.21 -16.59
C HIS A 74 -5.72 4.08 -17.41
N GLN A 75 -5.27 4.50 -18.60
CA GLN A 75 -6.03 5.37 -19.51
C GLN A 75 -6.56 6.65 -18.83
N GLY A 76 -5.71 7.29 -18.02
CA GLY A 76 -6.06 8.53 -17.30
C GLY A 76 -6.98 8.34 -16.11
N LYS A 77 -7.25 7.10 -15.67
CA LYS A 77 -8.10 6.81 -14.51
C LYS A 77 -7.29 6.17 -13.38
N VAL A 78 -7.55 6.61 -12.17
CA VAL A 78 -7.02 5.96 -10.96
C VAL A 78 -7.73 4.61 -10.78
N MET A 79 -6.97 3.52 -10.86
CA MET A 79 -7.48 2.15 -10.78
C MET A 79 -7.05 1.43 -9.50
N GLY A 80 -6.13 2.01 -8.76
CA GLY A 80 -5.62 1.42 -7.53
C GLY A 80 -4.47 2.22 -6.96
N GLY A 81 -3.91 1.70 -5.89
CA GLY A 81 -2.74 2.27 -5.24
C GLY A 81 -2.28 1.47 -4.04
N GLY A 82 -1.22 1.95 -3.43
CA GLY A 82 -0.65 1.39 -2.23
C GLY A 82 0.47 2.26 -1.69
N GLY A 83 0.72 2.16 -0.41
CA GLY A 83 1.69 3.00 0.27
C GLY A 83 2.55 2.28 1.27
N ILE A 84 3.55 3.01 1.75
CA ILE A 84 4.46 2.59 2.81
C ILE A 84 4.66 3.74 3.78
N ALA A 85 4.66 3.42 5.05
CA ALA A 85 4.87 4.40 6.13
C ALA A 85 5.64 3.76 7.29
N PRO A 86 6.28 4.55 8.17
CA PRO A 86 6.77 4.01 9.43
C PRO A 86 5.64 3.32 10.20
N LEU A 87 5.91 2.15 10.78
CA LEU A 87 4.92 1.47 11.62
C LEU A 87 4.77 2.23 12.93
N ALA A 88 3.58 2.74 13.20
CA ALA A 88 3.28 3.48 14.42
C ALA A 88 3.50 2.62 15.68
N CYS A 89 3.98 3.23 16.76
CA CYS A 89 4.25 2.57 18.06
C CYS A 89 5.20 1.37 17.95
N SER A 90 6.17 1.43 17.06
CA SER A 90 7.09 0.32 16.80
C SER A 90 8.53 0.79 16.71
N ALA A 91 9.46 -0.15 16.52
CA ALA A 91 10.86 0.16 16.30
C ALA A 91 11.03 0.99 15.01
N PRO A 92 11.99 1.95 14.97
CA PRO A 92 12.13 2.90 13.86
C PRO A 92 12.58 2.24 12.55
N ASP A 93 13.04 1.02 12.60
CA ASP A 93 13.48 0.25 11.43
C ASP A 93 12.37 -0.59 10.78
N ILE A 94 11.13 -0.50 11.29
CA ILE A 94 9.97 -1.21 10.75
C ILE A 94 9.05 -0.23 10.02
N CYS A 95 8.75 -0.53 8.77
CA CYS A 95 7.69 0.12 8.00
C CYS A 95 6.47 -0.79 7.84
N GLU A 96 5.36 -0.21 7.43
CA GLU A 96 4.13 -0.92 7.12
C GLU A 96 3.73 -0.68 5.66
N LEU A 97 3.46 -1.76 4.94
CA LEU A 97 2.83 -1.72 3.63
C LEU A 97 1.32 -1.57 3.82
N GLN A 98 0.76 -0.50 3.29
CA GLN A 98 -0.59 -0.04 3.63
C GLN A 98 -1.44 0.22 2.39
N LYS A 99 -2.75 0.09 2.56
CA LYS A 99 -3.77 0.57 1.61
C LYS A 99 -3.54 0.11 0.17
N MET A 100 -3.23 -1.18 0.03
CA MET A 100 -3.07 -1.85 -1.27
C MET A 100 -4.45 -2.25 -1.82
N TYR A 101 -5.03 -1.42 -2.66
CA TYR A 101 -6.36 -1.62 -3.23
C TYR A 101 -6.33 -1.45 -4.74
N PHE A 102 -7.00 -2.37 -5.46
CA PHE A 102 -7.01 -2.41 -6.93
C PHE A 102 -8.40 -2.79 -7.43
N LEU A 103 -8.93 -2.01 -8.38
CA LEU A 103 -10.17 -2.31 -9.05
C LEU A 103 -10.05 -3.60 -9.90
N PRO A 104 -11.15 -4.33 -10.13
CA PRO A 104 -11.11 -5.61 -10.87
C PRO A 104 -10.39 -5.55 -12.23
N GLY A 105 -10.54 -4.45 -12.96
CA GLY A 105 -10.00 -4.31 -14.33
C GLY A 105 -8.48 -4.37 -14.46
N ILE A 106 -7.73 -4.20 -13.36
CA ILE A 106 -6.26 -4.28 -13.38
C ILE A 106 -5.70 -5.43 -12.54
N ARG A 107 -6.57 -6.26 -11.97
CA ARG A 107 -6.14 -7.43 -11.18
C ARG A 107 -5.63 -8.54 -12.10
N GLY A 108 -4.71 -9.34 -11.61
CA GLY A 108 -4.13 -10.46 -12.38
C GLY A 108 -3.09 -10.05 -13.43
N LEU A 109 -2.76 -8.77 -13.53
CA LEU A 109 -1.77 -8.22 -14.47
C LEU A 109 -0.37 -8.02 -13.85
N GLY A 110 -0.18 -8.46 -12.60
CA GLY A 110 1.08 -8.30 -11.88
C GLY A 110 1.31 -6.92 -11.25
N VAL A 111 0.35 -6.00 -11.35
CA VAL A 111 0.49 -4.60 -10.90
C VAL A 111 0.70 -4.50 -9.39
N ALA A 112 -0.05 -5.28 -8.60
CA ALA A 112 0.10 -5.29 -7.13
C ALA A 112 1.50 -5.75 -6.71
N ARG A 113 2.06 -6.75 -7.41
CA ARG A 113 3.44 -7.22 -7.19
C ARG A 113 4.46 -6.13 -7.49
N GLU A 114 4.34 -5.47 -8.63
CA GLU A 114 5.25 -4.39 -9.02
C GLU A 114 5.18 -3.21 -8.03
N LEU A 115 3.98 -2.83 -7.59
CA LEU A 115 3.82 -1.77 -6.60
C LEU A 115 4.43 -2.16 -5.25
N ALA A 116 4.20 -3.38 -4.77
CA ALA A 116 4.80 -3.87 -3.52
C ALA A 116 6.34 -3.88 -3.59
N LEU A 117 6.92 -4.32 -4.72
CA LEU A 117 8.37 -4.29 -4.94
C LEU A 117 8.91 -2.85 -4.95
N LEU A 118 8.22 -1.92 -5.59
CA LEU A 118 8.56 -0.50 -5.60
C LEU A 118 8.53 0.09 -4.18
N ALA A 119 7.48 -0.19 -3.42
CA ALA A 119 7.33 0.25 -2.03
C ALA A 119 8.45 -0.29 -1.13
N MET A 120 8.78 -1.57 -1.25
CA MET A 120 9.87 -2.18 -0.49
C MET A 120 11.25 -1.63 -0.87
N ALA A 121 11.48 -1.35 -2.15
CA ALA A 121 12.73 -0.70 -2.60
C ALA A 121 12.85 0.71 -2.00
N HIS A 122 11.78 1.48 -2.01
CA HIS A 122 11.72 2.79 -1.36
C HIS A 122 12.01 2.69 0.14
N ALA A 123 11.39 1.72 0.82
CA ALA A 123 11.62 1.49 2.24
C ALA A 123 13.09 1.22 2.58
N ARG A 124 13.76 0.36 1.80
CA ARG A 124 15.20 0.11 1.95
C ARG A 124 16.04 1.38 1.80
N GLN A 125 15.73 2.21 0.80
CA GLN A 125 16.41 3.48 0.56
C GLN A 125 16.22 4.47 1.71
N ARG A 126 15.11 4.37 2.45
CA ARG A 126 14.81 5.18 3.63
C ARG A 126 15.37 4.60 4.94
N GLY A 127 16.08 3.47 4.87
CA GLY A 127 16.74 2.85 6.02
C GLY A 127 15.89 1.85 6.80
N PHE A 128 14.70 1.52 6.34
CA PHE A 128 13.92 0.45 6.95
C PHE A 128 14.56 -0.91 6.68
N ARG A 129 14.49 -1.79 7.66
CA ARG A 129 15.06 -3.15 7.61
C ARG A 129 13.98 -4.22 7.58
N ARG A 130 12.77 -3.88 8.03
CA ARG A 130 11.65 -4.82 8.10
C ARG A 130 10.38 -4.14 7.58
N CYS A 131 9.55 -4.93 6.91
CA CYS A 131 8.25 -4.49 6.42
C CYS A 131 7.16 -5.37 7.03
N TYR A 132 6.19 -4.73 7.62
CA TYR A 132 5.01 -5.33 8.23
C TYR A 132 3.77 -5.07 7.39
N LEU A 133 2.79 -5.93 7.47
CA LEU A 133 1.46 -5.69 6.93
C LEU A 133 0.39 -6.46 7.70
N GLU A 134 -0.82 -5.96 7.62
CA GLU A 134 -2.01 -6.63 8.11
C GLU A 134 -3.01 -6.82 6.97
N THR A 135 -3.72 -7.94 6.98
CA THR A 135 -4.75 -8.27 5.99
C THR A 135 -5.80 -9.19 6.59
N THR A 136 -6.82 -9.50 5.83
CA THR A 136 -7.92 -10.39 6.25
C THR A 136 -8.01 -11.62 5.37
N GLY A 137 -8.54 -12.72 5.91
CA GLY A 137 -8.67 -13.99 5.21
C GLY A 137 -9.54 -13.93 3.96
N SER A 138 -10.45 -12.96 3.85
CA SER A 138 -11.24 -12.75 2.63
C SER A 138 -10.40 -12.34 1.41
N LEU A 139 -9.22 -11.75 1.64
CA LEU A 139 -8.30 -11.28 0.60
C LEU A 139 -7.26 -12.37 0.24
N THR A 140 -7.71 -13.54 -0.17
CA THR A 140 -6.86 -14.72 -0.41
C THR A 140 -5.78 -14.48 -1.47
N ARG A 141 -6.06 -13.70 -2.51
CA ARG A 141 -5.08 -13.34 -3.55
C ARG A 141 -3.98 -12.45 -3.00
N ALA A 142 -4.33 -11.50 -2.12
CA ALA A 142 -3.36 -10.64 -1.46
C ALA A 142 -2.42 -11.45 -0.56
N ILE A 143 -2.96 -12.36 0.24
CA ILE A 143 -2.16 -13.24 1.10
C ILE A 143 -1.15 -14.05 0.28
N LYS A 144 -1.59 -14.68 -0.81
CA LYS A 144 -0.70 -15.44 -1.71
C LYS A 144 0.38 -14.55 -2.34
N LEU A 145 0.04 -13.32 -2.71
CA LEU A 145 1.01 -12.36 -3.22
C LEU A 145 2.08 -12.07 -2.17
N TYR A 146 1.69 -11.73 -0.95
CA TYR A 146 2.63 -11.40 0.12
C TYR A 146 3.52 -12.59 0.49
N GLU A 147 2.97 -13.79 0.59
CA GLU A 147 3.75 -15.02 0.77
C GLU A 147 4.78 -15.22 -0.35
N SER A 148 4.39 -15.00 -1.61
CA SER A 148 5.28 -15.08 -2.78
C SER A 148 6.38 -14.02 -2.78
N LEU A 149 6.17 -12.89 -2.10
CA LEU A 149 7.14 -11.82 -1.91
C LEU A 149 8.07 -12.06 -0.71
N GLY A 150 7.86 -13.16 0.04
CA GLY A 150 8.69 -13.54 1.17
C GLY A 150 8.22 -13.01 2.52
N PHE A 151 6.99 -12.52 2.63
CA PHE A 151 6.38 -12.23 3.92
C PHE A 151 6.02 -13.54 4.62
N ALA A 152 6.37 -13.62 5.90
CA ALA A 152 5.99 -14.73 6.78
C ALA A 152 4.92 -14.29 7.76
N ARG A 153 3.99 -15.18 8.07
CA ARG A 153 2.96 -14.92 9.09
C ARG A 153 3.59 -14.85 10.48
N ILE A 154 3.08 -13.94 11.29
CA ILE A 154 3.38 -13.83 12.71
C ILE A 154 2.09 -13.91 13.51
N ASP A 155 2.18 -14.36 14.76
CA ASP A 155 1.04 -14.66 15.63
C ASP A 155 0.57 -13.48 16.49
N HIS A 156 1.29 -12.37 16.46
CA HIS A 156 0.97 -11.18 17.24
C HIS A 156 1.06 -9.90 16.39
N ALA A 157 0.29 -8.89 16.78
CA ALA A 157 0.34 -7.59 16.15
C ALA A 157 1.63 -6.84 16.55
N LEU A 158 2.18 -6.10 15.59
CA LEU A 158 3.23 -5.11 15.83
C LEU A 158 2.62 -3.71 15.74
N GLY A 159 3.10 -2.80 16.59
CA GLY A 159 2.71 -1.39 16.55
C GLY A 159 1.23 -1.13 16.87
N CYS A 160 0.74 0.02 16.41
CA CYS A 160 -0.59 0.56 16.66
C CYS A 160 -1.27 0.91 15.33
N THR A 161 -1.74 -0.11 14.59
CA THR A 161 -2.34 0.13 13.26
C THR A 161 -3.79 0.59 13.31
N GLY A 162 -4.51 0.27 14.41
CA GLY A 162 -5.94 0.50 14.54
C GLY A 162 -6.82 -0.56 13.83
N HIS A 163 -6.22 -1.54 13.15
CA HIS A 163 -6.91 -2.56 12.36
C HIS A 163 -7.04 -3.88 13.15
N GLY A 164 -7.71 -3.84 14.30
CA GLY A 164 -7.82 -4.97 15.23
C GLY A 164 -8.47 -6.24 14.64
N ASP A 165 -9.32 -6.10 13.64
CA ASP A 165 -10.03 -7.22 12.99
C ASP A 165 -9.23 -7.86 11.84
N CYS A 166 -8.02 -7.38 11.55
CA CYS A 166 -7.12 -8.04 10.61
C CYS A 166 -6.47 -9.24 11.28
N GLU A 167 -6.92 -10.46 10.92
CA GLU A 167 -6.45 -11.69 11.54
C GLU A 167 -5.12 -12.21 10.96
N PHE A 168 -4.69 -11.70 9.80
CA PHE A 168 -3.41 -12.05 9.19
C PHE A 168 -2.41 -10.93 9.36
N ARG A 169 -1.35 -11.23 10.07
CA ARG A 169 -0.21 -10.33 10.30
C ARG A 169 1.02 -10.95 9.70
N MET A 170 1.74 -10.18 8.91
CA MET A 170 2.89 -10.69 8.16
C MET A 170 4.08 -9.75 8.28
N LEU A 171 5.27 -10.31 8.29
CA LEU A 171 6.53 -9.58 8.43
C LEU A 171 7.56 -10.10 7.44
N LYS A 172 8.36 -9.20 6.91
CA LYS A 172 9.45 -9.50 5.99
C LYS A 172 10.68 -8.70 6.38
N THR A 173 11.86 -9.34 6.35
CA THR A 173 13.15 -8.63 6.33
C THR A 173 13.39 -8.07 4.92
N LEU A 174 13.74 -6.80 4.84
CA LEU A 174 13.97 -6.08 3.59
C LEU A 174 15.38 -6.25 3.06
#